data_11ef3a1c8beeb98581310dbd3158a1bb
#
_entry.id   11ef3a1c8beeb98581310dbd3158a1bb
#
_cell.length_a   1.000
_cell.length_b   1.000
_cell.length_c   1.000
_cell.angle_alpha   90.00
_cell.angle_beta   90.00
_cell.angle_gamma   90.00
#
_symmetry.space_group_name_H-M   'P 1'
#
loop_
_entity.id
_entity.type
_entity.pdbx_description
1 polymer ?
#
loop_
_entity_poly.entity_id
_entity_poly.type
_entity_poly.pdbx_seq_one_letter_code
_entity_poly.pdbx_strand_id
1 'polypeptide(L)'
;WLYSSLPDRVYLEPGQALSLPRFQWVEPQSGHGSQNVVSTRAVGSYQTTLTLGGWFPIKTIRAVVAERPKVTVCGTPFGVKMFSEGALIVGFSEIGQASGGTSNPAKAAGLRLGDRVICIGQTRTESNDAVKEALDAAEGQAVEVVYIRSGEQKLTTLTPVWDSASGQWRAGMWVRDSSAGVGTLT
;
A
#
# COMPACT_ATOMS: atom_id res chain seq x y z
N TRP A 1 3.89 24.93 -30.49
CA TRP A 1 4.15 24.21 -29.22
C TRP A 1 3.48 24.94 -28.04
N LEU A 2 3.68 26.24 -27.85
CA LEU A 2 3.06 27.04 -26.77
C LEU A 2 1.52 26.95 -26.79
N TYR A 3 0.92 27.10 -27.95
CA TYR A 3 -0.53 27.04 -28.14
C TYR A 3 -1.15 25.72 -27.72
N SER A 4 -0.50 24.58 -28.03
CA SER A 4 -0.96 23.23 -27.69
C SER A 4 -0.72 22.86 -26.21
N SER A 5 0.20 23.55 -25.53
CA SER A 5 0.51 23.31 -24.12
C SER A 5 -0.40 24.10 -23.15
N LEU A 6 -1.14 25.10 -23.66
CA LEU A 6 -2.08 25.87 -22.85
C LEU A 6 -3.43 25.16 -22.74
N PRO A 7 -4.04 25.10 -21.54
CA PRO A 7 -5.33 24.45 -21.34
C PRO A 7 -6.47 25.15 -22.10
N ASP A 8 -7.46 24.39 -22.55
CA ASP A 8 -8.68 24.94 -23.17
C ASP A 8 -9.69 25.41 -22.12
N ARG A 9 -9.64 24.80 -20.93
CA ARG A 9 -10.54 25.11 -19.80
C ARG A 9 -9.74 25.20 -18.52
N VAL A 10 -10.13 26.15 -17.66
CA VAL A 10 -9.58 26.30 -16.31
C VAL A 10 -10.75 26.39 -15.33
N TYR A 11 -10.67 25.70 -14.22
CA TYR A 11 -11.66 25.74 -13.14
C TYR A 11 -11.12 26.65 -12.04
N LEU A 12 -11.96 27.55 -11.57
CA LEU A 12 -11.63 28.53 -10.53
C LEU A 12 -12.69 28.50 -9.44
N GLU A 13 -12.30 28.81 -8.23
CA GLU A 13 -13.24 29.08 -7.15
C GLU A 13 -13.71 30.53 -7.19
N PRO A 14 -14.91 30.84 -6.65
CA PRO A 14 -15.37 32.20 -6.55
C PRO A 14 -14.35 33.09 -5.81
N GLY A 15 -13.91 34.18 -6.47
CA GLY A 15 -12.89 35.08 -5.94
C GLY A 15 -11.44 34.68 -6.18
N GLN A 16 -11.18 33.51 -6.78
CA GLN A 16 -9.84 33.08 -7.15
C GLN A 16 -9.39 33.75 -8.44
N ALA A 17 -8.16 34.30 -8.44
CA ALA A 17 -7.55 34.87 -9.64
C ALA A 17 -7.06 33.75 -10.58
N LEU A 18 -7.23 33.97 -11.89
CA LEU A 18 -6.67 33.10 -12.91
C LEU A 18 -5.15 33.23 -12.92
N SER A 19 -4.46 32.17 -12.50
CA SER A 19 -2.99 32.10 -12.48
C SER A 19 -2.56 30.82 -13.19
N LEU A 20 -1.56 30.96 -14.08
CA LEU A 20 -0.94 29.82 -14.76
C LEU A 20 0.51 29.69 -14.29
N PRO A 21 0.76 28.96 -13.18
CA PRO A 21 2.08 28.93 -12.52
C PRO A 21 3.22 28.44 -13.42
N ARG A 22 2.89 27.63 -14.43
CA ARG A 22 3.84 27.08 -15.40
C ARG A 22 4.19 28.06 -16.53
N PHE A 23 3.39 29.15 -16.69
CA PHE A 23 3.51 30.13 -17.77
C PHE A 23 3.38 31.55 -17.22
N GLN A 24 4.35 31.98 -16.42
CA GLN A 24 4.31 33.28 -15.70
C GLN A 24 4.27 34.49 -16.61
N TRP A 25 4.66 34.36 -17.89
CA TRP A 25 4.61 35.43 -18.91
C TRP A 25 3.30 35.46 -19.70
N VAL A 26 2.38 34.53 -19.44
CA VAL A 26 1.06 34.47 -20.06
C VAL A 26 0.03 35.07 -19.10
N GLU A 27 -0.59 36.17 -19.53
CA GLU A 27 -1.55 36.90 -18.72
C GLU A 27 -2.96 36.87 -19.36
N PRO A 28 -4.02 36.81 -18.56
CA PRO A 28 -5.39 36.98 -19.07
C PRO A 28 -5.61 38.43 -19.45
N GLN A 29 -6.10 38.65 -20.66
CA GLN A 29 -6.40 40.00 -21.14
C GLN A 29 -7.64 40.54 -20.42
N SER A 30 -7.51 41.73 -19.81
CA SER A 30 -8.62 42.50 -19.28
C SER A 30 -9.31 43.22 -20.44
N GLY A 31 -10.39 42.64 -20.96
CA GLY A 31 -11.15 43.28 -22.07
C GLY A 31 -11.92 44.53 -21.60
N HIS A 32 -11.96 45.55 -22.44
CA HIS A 32 -12.85 46.69 -22.25
C HIS A 32 -14.31 46.20 -22.31
N GLY A 33 -15.00 46.21 -21.16
CA GLY A 33 -16.42 45.88 -21.06
C GLY A 33 -16.78 44.54 -20.43
N SER A 34 -15.82 43.66 -20.20
CA SER A 34 -16.04 42.43 -19.39
C SER A 34 -15.41 42.60 -18.01
N GLN A 35 -16.18 42.36 -16.96
CA GLN A 35 -15.69 42.32 -15.60
C GLN A 35 -14.48 41.38 -15.56
N ASN A 36 -13.40 41.86 -14.97
CA ASN A 36 -12.15 41.11 -14.83
C ASN A 36 -12.44 39.68 -14.35
N VAL A 37 -12.23 38.68 -15.21
CA VAL A 37 -12.32 37.24 -14.86
C VAL A 37 -11.39 36.88 -13.68
N VAL A 38 -10.43 37.76 -13.43
CA VAL A 38 -9.44 37.67 -12.35
C VAL A 38 -10.06 37.70 -10.94
N SER A 39 -11.32 38.19 -10.80
CA SER A 39 -11.95 38.35 -9.48
C SER A 39 -13.46 38.13 -9.49
N THR A 40 -14.02 37.42 -10.46
CA THR A 40 -15.46 37.13 -10.48
C THR A 40 -15.86 36.24 -9.31
N ARG A 41 -16.72 36.77 -8.43
CA ARG A 41 -17.34 36.01 -7.36
C ARG A 41 -18.56 35.20 -7.81
N ALA A 42 -19.04 35.45 -9.02
CA ALA A 42 -20.23 34.79 -9.54
C ALA A 42 -19.86 33.45 -10.20
N VAL A 43 -20.63 32.42 -9.86
CA VAL A 43 -20.55 31.10 -10.51
C VAL A 43 -20.98 31.25 -11.97
N GLY A 44 -20.20 30.68 -12.88
CA GLY A 44 -20.49 30.79 -14.32
C GLY A 44 -19.32 30.43 -15.21
N SER A 45 -19.53 30.51 -16.50
CA SER A 45 -18.53 30.20 -17.52
C SER A 45 -18.18 31.51 -18.27
N TYR A 46 -16.91 31.84 -18.28
CA TYR A 46 -16.37 33.08 -18.88
C TYR A 46 -15.33 32.70 -19.93
N GLN A 47 -15.24 33.51 -20.99
CA GLN A 47 -14.18 33.40 -21.98
C GLN A 47 -13.15 34.52 -21.73
N THR A 48 -11.89 34.12 -21.72
CA THR A 48 -10.79 35.05 -21.59
C THR A 48 -9.71 34.73 -22.60
N THR A 49 -9.06 35.76 -23.14
CA THR A 49 -7.94 35.57 -24.06
C THR A 49 -6.65 35.67 -23.29
N LEU A 50 -5.82 34.68 -23.46
CA LEU A 50 -4.47 34.66 -22.90
C LEU A 50 -3.55 35.45 -23.83
N THR A 51 -2.75 36.36 -23.27
CA THR A 51 -1.81 37.21 -24.00
C THR A 51 -0.39 36.95 -23.53
N LEU A 52 0.57 37.09 -24.41
CA LEU A 52 2.00 37.08 -24.11
C LEU A 52 2.45 38.51 -23.81
N GLY A 53 2.95 38.72 -22.58
CA GLY A 53 3.40 40.05 -22.15
C GLY A 53 2.31 41.11 -22.18
N GLY A 54 1.04 40.72 -22.09
CA GLY A 54 -0.10 41.66 -22.13
C GLY A 54 -0.52 42.18 -23.50
N TRP A 55 0.21 41.92 -24.57
CA TRP A 55 0.02 42.55 -25.88
C TRP A 55 -0.39 41.58 -26.99
N PHE A 56 0.21 40.41 -27.06
CA PHE A 56 -0.03 39.47 -28.15
C PHE A 56 -1.02 38.36 -27.74
N PRO A 57 -2.23 38.33 -28.37
CA PRO A 57 -3.19 37.26 -28.07
C PRO A 57 -2.67 35.92 -28.57
N ILE A 58 -2.68 34.91 -27.69
CA ILE A 58 -2.22 33.55 -27.99
C ILE A 58 -3.40 32.61 -28.15
N LYS A 59 -4.29 32.56 -27.14
CA LYS A 59 -5.36 31.59 -27.08
C LYS A 59 -6.55 32.09 -26.26
N THR A 60 -7.76 31.88 -26.75
CA THR A 60 -8.97 32.06 -25.94
C THR A 60 -9.29 30.79 -25.19
N ILE A 61 -9.44 30.92 -23.90
CA ILE A 61 -9.77 29.81 -23.00
C ILE A 61 -11.09 30.04 -22.30
N ARG A 62 -11.70 28.97 -21.81
CA ARG A 62 -12.91 29.05 -21.00
C ARG A 62 -12.55 28.92 -19.52
N ALA A 63 -12.78 29.95 -18.73
CA ALA A 63 -12.70 29.90 -17.29
C ALA A 63 -14.08 29.53 -16.72
N VAL A 64 -14.16 28.48 -15.96
CA VAL A 64 -15.38 28.03 -15.29
C VAL A 64 -15.22 28.28 -13.79
N VAL A 65 -16.02 29.22 -13.29
CA VAL A 65 -16.08 29.55 -11.86
C VAL A 65 -17.17 28.67 -11.23
N ALA A 66 -16.79 27.77 -10.34
CA ALA A 66 -17.72 26.88 -9.65
C ALA A 66 -17.30 26.73 -8.17
N GLU A 67 -18.28 26.62 -7.30
CA GLU A 67 -18.02 26.25 -5.93
C GLU A 67 -17.57 24.79 -5.86
N ARG A 68 -16.64 24.49 -4.95
CA ARG A 68 -16.27 23.09 -4.70
C ARG A 68 -17.48 22.33 -4.13
N PRO A 69 -17.89 21.25 -4.78
CA PRO A 69 -18.95 20.43 -4.22
C PRO A 69 -18.49 19.85 -2.86
N LYS A 70 -19.31 20.06 -1.85
CA LYS A 70 -19.14 19.36 -0.58
C LYS A 70 -19.71 17.97 -0.74
N VAL A 71 -18.82 16.97 -0.73
CA VAL A 71 -19.23 15.56 -0.79
C VAL A 71 -19.09 14.95 0.60
N THR A 72 -20.13 14.27 1.03
CA THR A 72 -20.07 13.45 2.24
C THR A 72 -19.73 12.04 1.80
N VAL A 73 -18.62 11.53 2.28
CA VAL A 73 -18.24 10.15 2.01
C VAL A 73 -19.15 9.25 2.86
N CYS A 74 -20.01 8.50 2.18
CA CYS A 74 -20.88 7.51 2.78
C CYS A 74 -20.48 6.15 2.28
N GLY A 75 -20.49 5.14 3.16
CA GLY A 75 -20.22 3.78 2.76
C GLY A 75 -20.40 2.80 3.92
N THR A 76 -20.54 1.53 3.60
CA THR A 76 -20.63 0.47 4.60
C THR A 76 -19.22 -0.05 4.90
N PRO A 77 -18.78 -0.04 6.16
CA PRO A 77 -17.51 -0.66 6.51
C PRO A 77 -17.56 -2.16 6.25
N PHE A 78 -16.52 -2.69 5.67
CA PHE A 78 -16.39 -4.13 5.44
C PHE A 78 -14.96 -4.58 5.76
N GLY A 79 -14.83 -5.85 6.15
CA GLY A 79 -13.56 -6.51 6.38
C GLY A 79 -13.40 -7.69 5.42
N VAL A 80 -12.22 -7.83 4.87
CA VAL A 80 -11.84 -9.00 4.08
C VAL A 80 -10.73 -9.73 4.83
N LYS A 81 -10.92 -11.03 5.05
CA LYS A 81 -9.88 -11.91 5.58
C LYS A 81 -9.56 -12.96 4.51
N MET A 82 -8.31 -13.00 4.09
CA MET A 82 -7.79 -13.98 3.16
C MET A 82 -6.89 -14.95 3.91
N PHE A 83 -7.11 -16.24 3.69
CA PHE A 83 -6.26 -17.30 4.23
C PHE A 83 -5.26 -17.74 3.16
N SER A 84 -4.03 -17.99 3.58
CA SER A 84 -3.04 -18.62 2.72
C SER A 84 -3.08 -20.14 2.88
N GLU A 85 -2.81 -20.87 1.81
CA GLU A 85 -2.54 -22.30 1.91
C GLU A 85 -1.18 -22.48 2.56
N GLY A 86 -1.16 -22.91 3.84
CA GLY A 86 0.05 -23.01 4.66
C GLY A 86 0.50 -21.69 5.30
N ALA A 87 1.50 -21.78 6.16
CA ALA A 87 2.04 -20.69 6.97
C ALA A 87 3.19 -19.98 6.23
N LEU A 88 3.01 -18.70 5.91
CA LEU A 88 4.03 -17.88 5.24
C LEU A 88 5.07 -17.38 6.22
N ILE A 89 6.35 -17.62 5.98
CA ILE A 89 7.46 -17.09 6.79
C ILE A 89 7.64 -15.60 6.49
N VAL A 90 7.40 -14.76 7.49
CA VAL A 90 7.50 -13.29 7.40
C VAL A 90 8.66 -12.71 8.20
N GLY A 91 9.31 -13.50 9.04
CA GLY A 91 10.44 -13.07 9.85
C GLY A 91 11.15 -14.21 10.53
N PHE A 92 12.29 -13.90 11.15
CA PHE A 92 13.06 -14.80 11.98
C PHE A 92 13.46 -14.11 13.28
N SER A 93 13.56 -14.90 14.37
CA SER A 93 14.10 -14.46 15.65
C SER A 93 15.04 -15.51 16.20
N GLU A 94 16.07 -15.08 16.91
CA GLU A 94 16.93 -15.99 17.66
C GLU A 94 16.20 -16.49 18.91
N ILE A 95 16.42 -17.74 19.28
CA ILE A 95 15.85 -18.39 20.44
C ILE A 95 16.92 -18.55 21.50
N GLY A 96 16.66 -18.07 22.71
CA GLY A 96 17.55 -18.25 23.85
C GLY A 96 17.48 -19.68 24.39
N GLN A 97 18.64 -20.32 24.56
CA GLN A 97 18.75 -21.65 25.13
C GLN A 97 19.15 -21.60 26.61
N ALA A 98 18.67 -22.54 27.39
CA ALA A 98 19.02 -22.65 28.81
C ALA A 98 20.52 -22.90 29.06
N SER A 99 21.23 -23.47 28.08
CA SER A 99 22.67 -23.70 28.09
C SER A 99 23.52 -22.43 27.85
N GLY A 100 22.87 -21.30 27.59
CA GLY A 100 23.51 -20.08 27.12
C GLY A 100 23.75 -20.11 25.61
N GLY A 101 23.54 -18.95 24.97
CA GLY A 101 23.62 -18.80 23.52
C GLY A 101 22.25 -18.67 22.86
N THR A 102 22.28 -18.39 21.57
CA THR A 102 21.07 -18.27 20.74
C THR A 102 21.17 -19.16 19.51
N SER A 103 20.04 -19.61 19.02
CA SER A 103 19.97 -20.40 17.79
C SER A 103 18.72 -20.07 16.98
N ASN A 104 18.78 -20.37 15.69
CA ASN A 104 17.63 -20.25 14.82
C ASN A 104 17.50 -21.53 13.95
N PRO A 105 16.72 -22.53 14.42
CA PRO A 105 16.55 -23.79 13.72
C PRO A 105 16.00 -23.66 12.30
N ALA A 106 15.06 -22.73 12.08
CA ALA A 106 14.49 -22.52 10.75
C ALA A 106 15.53 -22.02 9.74
N LYS A 107 16.39 -21.06 10.13
CA LYS A 107 17.50 -20.63 9.29
C LYS A 107 18.53 -21.74 9.06
N ALA A 108 18.85 -22.50 10.11
CA ALA A 108 19.76 -23.64 10.01
C ALA A 108 19.23 -24.72 9.06
N ALA A 109 17.92 -24.93 9.02
CA ALA A 109 17.24 -25.80 8.07
C ALA A 109 17.17 -25.25 6.65
N GLY A 110 17.68 -24.02 6.39
CA GLY A 110 17.70 -23.40 5.08
C GLY A 110 16.37 -22.75 4.65
N LEU A 111 15.43 -22.55 5.58
CA LEU A 111 14.20 -21.81 5.33
C LEU A 111 14.49 -20.31 5.17
N ARG A 112 13.68 -19.63 4.35
CA ARG A 112 13.86 -18.21 3.99
C ARG A 112 12.57 -17.43 4.12
N LEU A 113 12.68 -16.11 4.17
CA LEU A 113 11.53 -15.21 4.07
C LEU A 113 10.79 -15.46 2.75
N GLY A 114 9.47 -15.52 2.84
CA GLY A 114 8.60 -15.78 1.70
C GLY A 114 8.38 -17.28 1.42
N ASP A 115 9.05 -18.19 2.12
CA ASP A 115 8.71 -19.61 2.08
C ASP A 115 7.34 -19.83 2.70
N ARG A 116 6.58 -20.72 2.13
CA ARG A 116 5.27 -21.12 2.62
C ARG A 116 5.33 -22.55 3.12
N VAL A 117 5.30 -22.70 4.44
CA VAL A 117 5.33 -24.00 5.10
C VAL A 117 3.96 -24.65 4.95
N ILE A 118 3.92 -25.86 4.43
CA ILE A 118 2.69 -26.63 4.16
C ILE A 118 2.46 -27.70 5.19
N CYS A 119 3.53 -28.41 5.59
CA CYS A 119 3.49 -29.45 6.60
C CYS A 119 4.73 -29.41 7.48
N ILE A 120 4.57 -29.78 8.75
CA ILE A 120 5.66 -30.10 9.68
C ILE A 120 5.35 -31.51 10.21
N GLY A 121 6.17 -32.49 9.87
CA GLY A 121 5.88 -33.88 10.10
C GLY A 121 4.60 -34.30 9.39
N GLN A 122 3.61 -34.76 10.18
CA GLN A 122 2.30 -35.16 9.65
C GLN A 122 1.24 -34.07 9.79
N THR A 123 1.57 -32.91 10.38
CA THR A 123 0.63 -31.83 10.67
C THR A 123 0.64 -30.79 9.54
N ARG A 124 -0.52 -30.51 8.97
CA ARG A 124 -0.70 -29.38 8.03
C ARG A 124 -0.66 -28.07 8.77
N THR A 125 0.07 -27.11 8.24
CA THR A 125 0.29 -25.79 8.84
C THR A 125 -0.71 -24.76 8.31
N GLU A 126 -2.00 -25.00 8.49
CA GLU A 126 -3.09 -24.10 8.02
C GLU A 126 -3.32 -22.92 8.95
N SER A 127 -2.77 -22.97 10.17
CA SER A 127 -2.84 -21.90 11.14
C SER A 127 -1.53 -21.76 11.92
N ASN A 128 -1.35 -20.62 12.59
CA ASN A 128 -0.22 -20.39 13.48
C ASN A 128 -0.22 -21.38 14.66
N ASP A 129 -1.39 -21.79 15.12
CA ASP A 129 -1.52 -22.75 16.22
C ASP A 129 -1.12 -24.17 15.76
N ALA A 130 -1.49 -24.56 14.54
CA ALA A 130 -1.05 -25.84 13.97
C ALA A 130 0.49 -25.92 13.82
N VAL A 131 1.15 -24.79 13.51
CA VAL A 131 2.63 -24.73 13.48
C VAL A 131 3.21 -24.96 14.88
N LYS A 132 2.64 -24.35 15.92
CA LYS A 132 3.09 -24.54 17.31
C LYS A 132 2.89 -25.98 17.76
N GLU A 133 1.69 -26.55 17.55
CA GLU A 133 1.38 -27.94 17.91
C GLU A 133 2.33 -28.93 17.24
N ALA A 134 2.65 -28.71 15.96
CA ALA A 134 3.59 -29.57 15.23
C ALA A 134 5.01 -29.48 15.77
N LEU A 135 5.47 -28.28 16.17
CA LEU A 135 6.78 -28.09 16.78
C LEU A 135 6.85 -28.67 18.19
N ASP A 136 5.78 -28.53 18.99
CA ASP A 136 5.69 -29.10 20.34
C ASP A 136 5.62 -30.64 20.28
N ALA A 137 4.87 -31.19 19.32
CA ALA A 137 4.79 -32.64 19.10
C ALA A 137 6.13 -33.27 18.65
N ALA A 138 7.02 -32.48 18.08
CA ALA A 138 8.36 -32.97 17.71
C ALA A 138 9.30 -33.14 18.91
N GLU A 139 9.01 -32.53 20.07
CA GLU A 139 9.76 -32.67 21.34
C GLU A 139 11.29 -32.52 21.16
N GLY A 140 11.73 -31.64 20.28
CA GLY A 140 13.15 -31.43 19.97
C GLY A 140 13.75 -32.47 19.03
N GLN A 141 12.98 -33.39 18.50
CA GLN A 141 13.42 -34.34 17.49
C GLN A 141 13.43 -33.66 16.10
N ALA A 142 14.29 -34.19 15.23
CA ALA A 142 14.33 -33.74 13.83
C ALA A 142 13.04 -34.13 13.13
N VAL A 143 12.36 -33.15 12.57
CA VAL A 143 11.08 -33.28 11.85
C VAL A 143 11.19 -32.79 10.40
N GLU A 144 10.55 -33.51 9.49
CA GLU A 144 10.50 -33.11 8.09
C GLU A 144 9.56 -31.90 7.90
N VAL A 145 9.99 -30.93 7.11
CA VAL A 145 9.22 -29.73 6.77
C VAL A 145 9.05 -29.66 5.26
N VAL A 146 7.79 -29.68 4.83
CA VAL A 146 7.39 -29.45 3.44
C VAL A 146 7.07 -27.99 3.28
N TYR A 147 7.71 -27.33 2.31
CA TYR A 147 7.48 -25.92 2.04
C TYR A 147 7.48 -25.62 0.54
N ILE A 148 6.88 -24.51 0.17
CA ILE A 148 6.87 -23.99 -1.21
C ILE A 148 7.75 -22.74 -1.29
N ARG A 149 8.69 -22.74 -2.25
CA ARG A 149 9.55 -21.61 -2.59
C ARG A 149 9.48 -21.38 -4.09
N SER A 150 9.10 -20.16 -4.50
CA SER A 150 8.97 -19.79 -5.93
C SER A 150 8.06 -20.74 -6.74
N GLY A 151 6.99 -21.25 -6.10
CA GLY A 151 6.04 -22.16 -6.73
C GLY A 151 6.46 -23.64 -6.72
N GLU A 152 7.67 -23.97 -6.29
CA GLU A 152 8.17 -25.34 -6.19
C GLU A 152 8.07 -25.87 -4.77
N GLN A 153 7.58 -27.11 -4.62
CA GLN A 153 7.57 -27.82 -3.36
C GLN A 153 8.96 -28.36 -3.05
N LYS A 154 9.41 -28.14 -1.81
CA LYS A 154 10.72 -28.54 -1.30
C LYS A 154 10.58 -29.18 0.05
N LEU A 155 11.58 -29.95 0.42
CA LEU A 155 11.70 -30.65 1.69
C LEU A 155 12.95 -30.20 2.41
N THR A 156 12.86 -30.10 3.73
CA THR A 156 14.02 -29.93 4.62
C THR A 156 13.75 -30.58 5.95
N THR A 157 14.80 -30.74 6.75
CA THR A 157 14.69 -31.24 8.12
C THR A 157 14.96 -30.12 9.10
N LEU A 158 14.10 -29.97 10.09
CA LEU A 158 14.18 -28.95 11.13
C LEU A 158 14.18 -29.62 12.48
N THR A 159 15.06 -29.20 13.38
CA THR A 159 15.09 -29.66 14.77
C THR A 159 14.69 -28.50 15.68
N PRO A 160 13.48 -28.49 16.25
CA PRO A 160 13.05 -27.45 17.17
C PRO A 160 13.96 -27.38 18.40
N VAL A 161 14.07 -26.19 18.98
CA VAL A 161 14.78 -25.97 20.23
C VAL A 161 13.84 -25.50 21.33
N TRP A 162 14.14 -25.86 22.57
CA TRP A 162 13.38 -25.41 23.73
C TRP A 162 13.71 -23.93 24.00
N ASP A 163 12.70 -23.10 23.94
CA ASP A 163 12.79 -21.70 24.32
C ASP A 163 12.52 -21.56 25.82
N SER A 164 13.56 -21.28 26.59
CA SER A 164 13.47 -21.13 28.04
C SER A 164 12.59 -19.94 28.48
N ALA A 165 12.41 -18.94 27.63
CA ALA A 165 11.61 -17.76 27.95
C ALA A 165 10.10 -18.04 27.80
N SER A 166 9.70 -18.82 26.79
CA SER A 166 8.29 -19.13 26.54
C SER A 166 7.85 -20.50 27.05
N GLY A 167 8.80 -21.40 27.38
CA GLY A 167 8.50 -22.77 27.79
C GLY A 167 7.87 -23.64 26.69
N GLN A 168 8.29 -23.43 25.43
CA GLN A 168 7.75 -24.12 24.26
C GLN A 168 8.86 -24.50 23.28
N TRP A 169 8.61 -25.49 22.44
CA TRP A 169 9.48 -25.83 21.34
C TRP A 169 9.29 -24.85 20.20
N ARG A 170 10.38 -24.27 19.71
CA ARG A 170 10.35 -23.23 18.69
C ARG A 170 11.35 -23.46 17.56
N ALA A 171 11.02 -22.93 16.38
CA ALA A 171 11.88 -22.96 15.22
C ALA A 171 12.58 -21.62 14.93
N GLY A 172 12.23 -20.54 15.63
CA GLY A 172 12.79 -19.21 15.40
C GLY A 172 12.28 -18.53 14.13
N MET A 173 11.07 -18.87 13.69
CA MET A 173 10.42 -18.25 12.55
C MET A 173 9.11 -17.57 12.97
N TRP A 174 8.82 -16.43 12.34
CA TRP A 174 7.52 -15.76 12.42
C TRP A 174 6.71 -16.15 11.21
N VAL A 175 5.52 -16.65 11.44
CA VAL A 175 4.63 -17.12 10.37
C VAL A 175 3.32 -16.37 10.37
N ARG A 176 2.70 -16.29 9.20
CA ARG A 176 1.40 -15.68 8.96
C ARG A 176 0.54 -16.65 8.15
N ASP A 177 -0.65 -16.94 8.65
CA ASP A 177 -1.65 -17.80 8.01
C ASP A 177 -2.74 -17.04 7.26
N SER A 178 -2.88 -15.75 7.56
CA SER A 178 -3.94 -14.92 7.00
C SER A 178 -3.53 -13.48 6.82
N SER A 179 -4.22 -12.78 5.93
CA SER A 179 -4.15 -11.33 5.77
C SER A 179 -5.55 -10.75 5.90
N ALA A 180 -5.67 -9.66 6.66
CA ALA A 180 -6.94 -8.97 6.82
C ALA A 180 -6.80 -7.51 6.39
N GLY A 181 -7.82 -7.00 5.73
CA GLY A 181 -7.97 -5.59 5.39
C GLY A 181 -9.35 -5.08 5.78
N VAL A 182 -9.42 -3.83 6.18
CA VAL A 182 -10.68 -3.13 6.46
C VAL A 182 -10.79 -1.97 5.50
N GLY A 183 -11.96 -1.79 4.92
CA GLY A 183 -12.23 -0.72 3.97
C GLY A 183 -13.67 -0.22 4.10
N THR A 184 -13.99 0.80 3.30
CA THR A 184 -15.34 1.30 3.14
C THR A 184 -15.73 1.16 1.68
N LEU A 185 -16.84 0.46 1.42
CA LEU A 185 -17.42 0.37 0.09
C LEU A 185 -18.23 1.65 -0.15
N THR A 186 -17.81 2.46 -1.10
CA THR A 186 -18.44 3.73 -1.49
C THR A 186 -18.98 3.67 -2.90
#